data_de851dc9d7674fe6d6c9061b8793eb77
#
_entry.id   de851dc9d7674fe6d6c9061b8793eb77
#
_cell.length_a   1.000
_cell.length_b   1.000
_cell.length_c   1.000
_cell.angle_alpha   90.00
_cell.angle_beta   90.00
_cell.angle_gamma   90.00
#
_symmetry.space_group_name_H-M   'P 1'
#
loop_
_entity.id
_entity.type
_entity.pdbx_description
1 polymer ?
#
loop_
_entity_poly.entity_id
_entity_poly.type
_entity_poly.pdbx_seq_one_letter_code
_entity_poly.pdbx_strand_id
1 'polypeptide(L)'
;MSNSQQIATVLYYPKASSNLRLFALWYFLVLMTVWNIAGHTFLGFEQAWIAPMIAVTAAMCTQLLLEWIDAKATGRRARFLGSFANLANFLPPAMISGFACGMLLYPNDRIMPFVFAGVISIASKVLFRIRLQDGRLTHFLNPSNFGILATLLLFPSVGQAPPYHFTENITGLWHWILPIGIMFSGIVVHGFATGRLPLCIAWLSAFVIQGVTRSWINGDLEHWYVPLTPMSSAGFILFTLYMIPDPATTPIKFSRQILFGASVALMYALFQMNHIVYGLFLALISVCIIRGGLITLLFRPTAVSVPDPQTDSASVPGRSGRTHKSPSTKHYSDTPRPDPKVLAPANSELATVSKS
;
A
#
# COMPACT_ATOMS: atom_id res chain seq x y z
N MET A 1 12.09 2.26 35.34
CA MET A 1 11.18 2.08 34.19
C MET A 1 10.15 1.03 34.59
N SER A 2 8.87 1.34 34.56
CA SER A 2 7.83 0.41 34.99
C SER A 2 7.64 -0.70 33.96
N ASN A 3 7.20 -1.91 34.39
CA ASN A 3 6.92 -3.05 33.52
C ASN A 3 5.95 -2.70 32.37
N SER A 4 5.05 -1.74 32.56
CA SER A 4 4.16 -1.23 31.54
C SER A 4 4.88 -0.48 30.39
N GLN A 5 6.01 0.19 30.66
CA GLN A 5 6.81 0.81 29.61
C GLN A 5 7.62 -0.20 28.81
N GLN A 6 8.07 -1.29 29.43
CA GLN A 6 8.76 -2.38 28.72
C GLN A 6 7.79 -3.17 27.80
N ILE A 7 6.58 -3.46 28.28
CA ILE A 7 5.54 -4.12 27.46
C ILE A 7 5.12 -3.24 26.29
N ALA A 8 4.99 -1.91 26.48
CA ALA A 8 4.70 -0.97 25.42
C ALA A 8 5.82 -0.88 24.36
N THR A 9 7.07 -1.12 24.76
CA THR A 9 8.23 -1.12 23.86
C THR A 9 8.31 -2.41 23.01
N VAL A 10 7.90 -3.54 23.57
CA VAL A 10 7.85 -4.83 22.84
C VAL A 10 6.72 -4.87 21.82
N LEU A 11 5.62 -4.13 22.05
CA LEU A 11 4.46 -4.04 21.13
C LEU A 11 4.59 -2.88 20.11
N TYR A 12 5.66 -2.09 20.18
CA TYR A 12 5.94 -1.04 19.20
C TYR A 12 6.71 -1.63 18.03
N TYR A 13 5.99 -1.97 16.96
CA TYR A 13 6.64 -2.33 15.70
C TYR A 13 7.37 -1.10 15.14
N PRO A 14 8.71 -1.17 14.99
CA PRO A 14 9.48 -0.06 14.44
C PRO A 14 8.97 0.24 13.03
N LYS A 15 9.02 1.52 12.66
CA LYS A 15 8.74 1.96 11.29
C LYS A 15 9.61 1.12 10.35
N ALA A 16 8.98 0.28 9.52
CA ALA A 16 9.71 -0.63 8.66
C ALA A 16 10.77 0.13 7.86
N SER A 17 12.00 -0.39 7.84
CA SER A 17 13.08 0.17 7.02
C SER A 17 12.66 0.23 5.55
N SER A 18 13.28 1.11 4.76
CA SER A 18 13.00 1.20 3.31
C SER A 18 13.16 -0.16 2.61
N ASN A 19 14.16 -0.94 3.00
CA ASN A 19 14.44 -2.27 2.47
C ASN A 19 13.34 -3.28 2.82
N LEU A 20 12.81 -3.24 4.04
CA LEU A 20 11.75 -4.14 4.47
C LEU A 20 10.41 -3.82 3.76
N ARG A 21 10.15 -2.54 3.51
CA ARG A 21 8.98 -2.11 2.71
C ARG A 21 9.09 -2.57 1.26
N LEU A 22 10.27 -2.44 0.66
CA LEU A 22 10.52 -2.90 -0.70
C LEU A 22 10.41 -4.42 -0.80
N PHE A 23 10.97 -5.15 0.17
CA PHE A 23 10.81 -6.59 0.29
C PHE A 23 9.33 -6.99 0.36
N ALA A 24 8.53 -6.35 1.21
CA ALA A 24 7.10 -6.63 1.33
C ALA A 24 6.36 -6.41 0.01
N LEU A 25 6.67 -5.34 -0.74
CA LEU A 25 6.06 -5.06 -2.03
C LEU A 25 6.40 -6.14 -3.08
N TRP A 26 7.67 -6.53 -3.18
CA TRP A 26 8.08 -7.58 -4.10
C TRP A 26 7.52 -8.95 -3.71
N TYR A 27 7.52 -9.28 -2.43
CA TYR A 27 6.91 -10.50 -1.91
C TYR A 27 5.43 -10.57 -2.30
N PHE A 28 4.68 -9.50 -2.08
CA PHE A 28 3.27 -9.39 -2.48
C PHE A 28 3.07 -9.56 -3.98
N LEU A 29 3.88 -8.86 -4.78
CA LEU A 29 3.77 -8.94 -6.24
C LEU A 29 4.05 -10.36 -6.75
N VAL A 30 5.13 -10.97 -6.30
CA VAL A 30 5.49 -12.34 -6.69
C VAL A 30 4.37 -13.31 -6.31
N LEU A 31 3.84 -13.17 -5.10
CA LEU A 31 2.77 -14.04 -4.63
C LEU A 31 1.48 -13.89 -5.45
N MET A 32 1.05 -12.64 -5.72
CA MET A 32 -0.13 -12.39 -6.57
C MET A 32 0.08 -12.92 -7.98
N THR A 33 1.29 -12.81 -8.52
CA THR A 33 1.64 -13.38 -9.83
C THR A 33 1.57 -14.91 -9.81
N VAL A 34 2.15 -15.55 -8.80
CA VAL A 34 2.11 -17.01 -8.63
C VAL A 34 0.68 -17.51 -8.52
N TRP A 35 -0.16 -16.86 -7.70
CA TRP A 35 -1.57 -17.23 -7.55
C TRP A 35 -2.37 -17.06 -8.85
N ASN A 36 -2.11 -16.00 -9.63
CA ASN A 36 -2.76 -15.83 -10.93
C ASN A 36 -2.33 -16.92 -11.93
N ILE A 37 -1.02 -17.22 -12.01
CA ILE A 37 -0.53 -18.28 -12.88
C ILE A 37 -1.13 -19.64 -12.46
N ALA A 38 -1.04 -19.99 -11.17
CA ALA A 38 -1.59 -21.23 -10.65
C ALA A 38 -3.11 -21.33 -10.86
N GLY A 39 -3.81 -20.20 -10.69
CA GLY A 39 -5.25 -20.09 -10.91
C GLY A 39 -5.66 -20.48 -12.32
N HIS A 40 -5.01 -19.90 -13.31
CA HIS A 40 -5.33 -20.14 -14.72
C HIS A 40 -4.77 -21.45 -15.29
N THR A 41 -3.79 -22.06 -14.61
CA THR A 41 -3.18 -23.31 -15.11
C THR A 41 -3.69 -24.55 -14.39
N PHE A 42 -3.88 -24.49 -13.07
CA PHE A 42 -4.16 -25.67 -12.23
C PHE A 42 -5.46 -25.56 -11.43
N LEU A 43 -5.77 -24.36 -10.90
CA LEU A 43 -6.86 -24.21 -9.95
C LEU A 43 -8.24 -24.08 -10.63
N GLY A 44 -8.27 -23.70 -11.92
CA GLY A 44 -9.51 -23.58 -12.67
C GLY A 44 -10.20 -22.23 -12.50
N PHE A 45 -9.43 -21.14 -12.59
CA PHE A 45 -10.06 -19.82 -12.67
C PHE A 45 -10.89 -19.72 -13.94
N GLU A 46 -12.19 -19.45 -13.80
CA GLU A 46 -13.12 -19.32 -14.93
C GLU A 46 -12.87 -18.06 -15.78
N GLN A 47 -12.19 -17.06 -15.23
CA GLN A 47 -11.85 -15.85 -15.97
C GLN A 47 -10.88 -16.14 -17.10
N ALA A 48 -11.00 -15.37 -18.20
CA ALA A 48 -9.99 -15.39 -19.24
C ALA A 48 -8.63 -14.92 -18.68
N TRP A 49 -7.57 -15.65 -18.96
CA TRP A 49 -6.19 -15.34 -18.51
C TRP A 49 -5.73 -13.93 -18.88
N ILE A 50 -6.32 -13.33 -19.91
CA ILE A 50 -6.04 -11.96 -20.35
C ILE A 50 -6.59 -10.90 -19.37
N ALA A 51 -7.61 -11.20 -18.57
CA ALA A 51 -8.29 -10.26 -17.70
C ALA A 51 -7.35 -9.61 -16.65
N PRO A 52 -6.59 -10.37 -15.84
CA PRO A 52 -5.63 -9.77 -14.93
C PRO A 52 -4.53 -9.00 -15.67
N MET A 53 -4.11 -9.41 -16.85
CA MET A 53 -3.11 -8.71 -17.66
C MET A 53 -3.61 -7.33 -18.09
N ILE A 54 -4.88 -7.22 -18.49
CA ILE A 54 -5.51 -5.94 -18.85
C ILE A 54 -5.58 -5.00 -17.64
N ALA A 55 -6.06 -5.50 -16.50
CA ALA A 55 -6.14 -4.69 -15.28
C ALA A 55 -4.77 -4.19 -14.83
N VAL A 56 -3.75 -5.06 -14.85
CA VAL A 56 -2.37 -4.73 -14.51
C VAL A 56 -1.80 -3.70 -15.47
N THR A 57 -1.96 -3.91 -16.79
CA THR A 57 -1.45 -2.97 -17.80
C THR A 57 -2.09 -1.60 -17.66
N ALA A 58 -3.42 -1.53 -17.48
CA ALA A 58 -4.14 -0.29 -17.26
C ALA A 58 -3.65 0.45 -16.00
N ALA A 59 -3.44 -0.28 -14.90
CA ALA A 59 -2.91 0.27 -13.66
C ALA A 59 -1.47 0.80 -13.83
N MET A 60 -0.60 0.05 -14.50
CA MET A 60 0.79 0.45 -14.78
C MET A 60 0.85 1.70 -15.66
N CYS A 61 0.12 1.72 -16.77
CA CYS A 61 0.06 2.89 -17.66
C CYS A 61 -0.44 4.12 -16.92
N THR A 62 -1.47 3.98 -16.10
CA THR A 62 -1.99 5.08 -15.28
C THR A 62 -0.96 5.58 -14.29
N GLN A 63 -0.23 4.69 -13.60
CA GLN A 63 0.80 5.09 -12.64
C GLN A 63 1.96 5.83 -13.31
N LEU A 64 2.40 5.36 -14.47
CA LEU A 64 3.46 6.01 -15.25
C LEU A 64 3.01 7.39 -15.75
N LEU A 65 1.78 7.50 -16.29
CA LEU A 65 1.21 8.74 -16.77
C LEU A 65 1.08 9.78 -15.65
N LEU A 66 0.50 9.40 -14.51
CA LEU A 66 0.31 10.32 -13.38
C LEU A 66 1.65 10.78 -12.79
N GLU A 67 2.63 9.90 -12.69
CA GLU A 67 3.99 10.29 -12.27
C GLU A 67 4.66 11.22 -13.27
N TRP A 68 4.48 10.97 -14.57
CA TRP A 68 5.03 11.83 -15.61
C TRP A 68 4.41 13.24 -15.56
N ILE A 69 3.08 13.33 -15.40
CA ILE A 69 2.37 14.63 -15.27
C ILE A 69 2.86 15.36 -14.01
N ASP A 70 2.94 14.69 -12.87
CA ASP A 70 3.38 15.30 -11.60
C ASP A 70 4.85 15.77 -11.69
N ALA A 71 5.72 14.97 -12.32
CA ALA A 71 7.11 15.32 -12.54
C ALA A 71 7.25 16.57 -13.44
N LYS A 72 6.46 16.66 -14.52
CA LYS A 72 6.41 17.82 -15.39
C LYS A 72 5.89 19.06 -14.68
N ALA A 73 4.79 18.94 -13.93
CA ALA A 73 4.18 20.04 -13.19
C ALA A 73 5.09 20.61 -12.09
N THR A 74 5.94 19.77 -11.50
CA THR A 74 6.85 20.16 -10.41
C THR A 74 8.29 20.42 -10.86
N GLY A 75 8.59 20.34 -12.14
CA GLY A 75 9.94 20.56 -12.70
C GLY A 75 10.98 19.53 -12.26
N ARG A 76 10.57 18.37 -11.78
CA ARG A 76 11.45 17.30 -11.30
C ARG A 76 11.58 16.17 -12.34
N ARG A 77 12.59 15.34 -12.16
CA ARG A 77 12.72 14.10 -12.93
C ARG A 77 11.70 13.06 -12.44
N ALA A 78 11.02 12.36 -13.37
CA ALA A 78 10.11 11.27 -13.00
C ALA A 78 10.86 10.11 -12.32
N ARG A 79 10.25 9.51 -11.28
CA ARG A 79 10.90 8.51 -10.40
C ARG A 79 11.27 7.23 -11.12
N PHE A 80 10.57 6.88 -12.18
CA PHE A 80 10.85 5.67 -12.97
C PHE A 80 12.01 5.85 -13.97
N LEU A 81 12.51 7.07 -14.16
CA LEU A 81 13.62 7.36 -15.08
C LEU A 81 14.98 7.15 -14.39
N GLY A 82 15.97 6.80 -15.18
CA GLY A 82 17.38 6.75 -14.77
C GLY A 82 17.98 5.35 -14.79
N SER A 83 17.27 4.32 -14.37
CA SER A 83 17.73 2.94 -14.45
C SER A 83 16.55 1.97 -14.53
N PHE A 84 16.81 0.76 -15.03
CA PHE A 84 15.81 -0.31 -15.01
C PHE A 84 15.33 -0.63 -13.59
N ALA A 85 16.23 -0.57 -12.60
CA ALA A 85 15.88 -0.80 -11.19
C ALA A 85 14.86 0.26 -10.66
N ASN A 86 14.97 1.52 -11.10
CA ASN A 86 14.01 2.55 -10.73
C ASN A 86 12.61 2.22 -11.27
N LEU A 87 12.50 1.83 -12.52
CA LEU A 87 11.24 1.41 -13.14
C LEU A 87 10.68 0.18 -12.43
N ALA A 88 11.52 -0.85 -12.24
CA ALA A 88 11.12 -2.10 -11.59
C ALA A 88 10.61 -1.89 -10.16
N ASN A 89 11.23 -1.00 -9.38
CA ASN A 89 10.80 -0.71 -8.01
C ASN A 89 9.62 0.29 -7.95
N PHE A 90 9.33 0.98 -9.04
CA PHE A 90 8.22 1.93 -9.12
C PHE A 90 6.87 1.25 -9.44
N LEU A 91 6.87 0.19 -10.24
CA LEU A 91 5.66 -0.45 -10.77
C LEU A 91 4.90 -1.39 -9.81
N PRO A 92 5.53 -2.10 -8.84
CA PRO A 92 4.87 -3.09 -8.01
C PRO A 92 3.55 -2.65 -7.37
N PRO A 93 3.39 -1.42 -6.83
CA PRO A 93 2.12 -1.00 -6.25
C PRO A 93 0.96 -0.92 -7.27
N ALA A 94 1.25 -0.64 -8.55
CA ALA A 94 0.24 -0.66 -9.59
C ALA A 94 -0.11 -2.08 -10.02
N MET A 95 0.91 -2.94 -10.18
CA MET A 95 0.72 -4.33 -10.54
C MET A 95 -0.11 -5.07 -9.49
N ILE A 96 0.20 -4.90 -8.20
CA ILE A 96 -0.58 -5.47 -7.09
C ILE A 96 -2.04 -5.02 -7.15
N SER A 97 -2.29 -3.72 -7.36
CA SER A 97 -3.65 -3.20 -7.47
C SER A 97 -4.39 -3.76 -8.69
N GLY A 98 -3.70 -3.88 -9.82
CA GLY A 98 -4.24 -4.47 -11.04
C GLY A 98 -4.60 -5.96 -10.89
N PHE A 99 -3.70 -6.75 -10.29
CA PHE A 99 -3.97 -8.17 -9.99
C PHE A 99 -5.17 -8.33 -9.03
N ALA A 100 -5.25 -7.52 -7.97
CA ALA A 100 -6.38 -7.58 -7.05
C ALA A 100 -7.71 -7.25 -7.75
N CYS A 101 -7.75 -6.25 -8.62
CA CYS A 101 -8.92 -5.94 -9.43
C CYS A 101 -9.25 -7.08 -10.41
N GLY A 102 -8.23 -7.64 -11.07
CA GLY A 102 -8.38 -8.76 -11.98
C GLY A 102 -8.93 -10.02 -11.33
N MET A 103 -8.52 -10.33 -10.09
CA MET A 103 -8.95 -11.53 -9.36
C MET A 103 -10.34 -11.40 -8.73
N LEU A 104 -10.73 -10.20 -8.26
CA LEU A 104 -11.93 -10.04 -7.44
C LEU A 104 -13.15 -9.51 -8.21
N LEU A 105 -13.00 -9.09 -9.45
CA LEU A 105 -14.09 -8.69 -10.33
C LEU A 105 -14.46 -9.80 -11.30
N TYR A 106 -15.75 -9.94 -11.58
CA TYR A 106 -16.26 -10.90 -12.54
C TYR A 106 -17.21 -10.20 -13.55
N PRO A 107 -16.67 -9.62 -14.63
CA PRO A 107 -17.45 -8.92 -15.64
C PRO A 107 -17.86 -9.82 -16.82
N ASN A 108 -17.78 -11.14 -16.67
CA ASN A 108 -17.96 -12.13 -17.75
C ASN A 108 -16.98 -11.88 -18.92
N ASP A 109 -17.50 -11.66 -20.12
CA ASP A 109 -16.74 -11.42 -21.36
C ASP A 109 -16.30 -9.96 -21.57
N ARG A 110 -16.67 -9.07 -20.66
CA ARG A 110 -16.42 -7.62 -20.81
C ARG A 110 -15.04 -7.21 -20.32
N ILE A 111 -14.28 -6.56 -21.17
CA ILE A 111 -12.91 -6.12 -20.88
C ILE A 111 -12.87 -4.75 -20.19
N MET A 112 -13.76 -3.81 -20.58
CA MET A 112 -13.73 -2.43 -20.09
C MET A 112 -13.81 -2.26 -18.58
N PRO A 113 -14.57 -3.06 -17.83
CA PRO A 113 -14.54 -2.98 -16.37
C PRO A 113 -13.16 -3.23 -15.76
N PHE A 114 -12.34 -4.10 -16.34
CA PHE A 114 -10.96 -4.32 -15.87
C PHE A 114 -10.06 -3.13 -16.15
N VAL A 115 -10.18 -2.51 -17.32
CA VAL A 115 -9.47 -1.26 -17.65
C VAL A 115 -9.87 -0.17 -16.67
N PHE A 116 -11.17 0.04 -16.47
CA PHE A 116 -11.69 1.04 -15.54
C PHE A 116 -11.18 0.80 -14.12
N ALA A 117 -11.28 -0.42 -13.61
CA ALA A 117 -10.84 -0.78 -12.27
C ALA A 117 -9.33 -0.49 -12.07
N GLY A 118 -8.51 -0.88 -13.04
CA GLY A 118 -7.07 -0.60 -13.02
C GLY A 118 -6.75 0.89 -13.00
N VAL A 119 -7.40 1.67 -13.88
CA VAL A 119 -7.24 3.12 -13.97
C VAL A 119 -7.66 3.81 -12.68
N ILE A 120 -8.91 3.57 -12.23
CA ILE A 120 -9.48 4.30 -11.09
C ILE A 120 -8.80 3.91 -9.77
N SER A 121 -8.32 2.67 -9.64
CA SER A 121 -7.55 2.24 -8.47
C SER A 121 -6.30 3.10 -8.28
N ILE A 122 -5.56 3.34 -9.35
CA ILE A 122 -4.33 4.14 -9.29
C ILE A 122 -4.62 5.63 -9.22
N ALA A 123 -5.64 6.11 -9.97
CA ALA A 123 -6.08 7.51 -9.90
C ALA A 123 -6.49 7.89 -8.46
N SER A 124 -7.10 6.98 -7.70
CA SER A 124 -7.49 7.22 -6.30
C SER A 124 -6.33 7.63 -5.41
N LYS A 125 -5.10 7.16 -5.67
CA LYS A 125 -3.90 7.56 -4.93
C LYS A 125 -3.55 9.05 -5.08
N VAL A 126 -4.00 9.65 -6.15
CA VAL A 126 -3.75 11.07 -6.43
C VAL A 126 -4.95 11.92 -6.01
N LEU A 127 -6.16 11.44 -6.28
CA LEU A 127 -7.40 12.16 -6.00
C LEU A 127 -7.71 12.23 -4.49
N PHE A 128 -7.47 11.14 -3.75
CA PHE A 128 -7.84 11.04 -2.34
C PHE A 128 -6.61 11.06 -1.44
N ARG A 129 -6.03 12.26 -1.28
CA ARG A 129 -4.85 12.49 -0.43
C ARG A 129 -5.20 13.33 0.78
N ILE A 130 -4.53 13.02 1.89
CA ILE A 130 -4.54 13.82 3.11
C ILE A 130 -3.11 14.21 3.48
N ARG A 131 -2.97 15.34 4.16
CA ARG A 131 -1.70 15.75 4.75
C ARG A 131 -1.61 15.21 6.17
N LEU A 132 -0.56 14.45 6.46
CA LEU A 132 -0.26 13.95 7.80
C LEU A 132 0.40 15.05 8.65
N GLN A 133 0.50 14.82 9.97
CA GLN A 133 1.16 15.74 10.93
C GLN A 133 2.61 16.07 10.56
N ASP A 134 3.32 15.14 9.94
CA ASP A 134 4.70 15.31 9.47
C ASP A 134 4.80 16.04 8.11
N GLY A 135 3.70 16.61 7.63
CA GLY A 135 3.63 17.35 6.37
C GLY A 135 3.54 16.49 5.11
N ARG A 136 3.71 15.18 5.22
CA ARG A 136 3.66 14.28 4.06
C ARG A 136 2.23 14.12 3.54
N LEU A 137 2.09 14.16 2.21
CA LEU A 137 0.85 13.80 1.51
C LEU A 137 0.80 12.28 1.35
N THR A 138 -0.30 11.66 1.76
CA THR A 138 -0.56 10.23 1.57
C THR A 138 -2.00 10.00 1.15
N HIS A 139 -2.23 8.96 0.37
CA HIS A 139 -3.60 8.51 0.10
C HIS A 139 -4.16 7.82 1.35
N PHE A 140 -5.46 7.94 1.56
CA PHE A 140 -6.15 7.36 2.72
C PHE A 140 -7.10 6.22 2.35
N LEU A 141 -7.40 6.02 1.08
CA LEU A 141 -8.17 4.89 0.56
C LEU A 141 -7.23 3.79 0.06
N ASN A 142 -7.58 2.53 0.33
CA ASN A 142 -6.90 1.41 -0.31
C ASN A 142 -7.23 1.42 -1.82
N PRO A 143 -6.21 1.50 -2.71
CA PRO A 143 -6.46 1.70 -4.14
C PRO A 143 -7.23 0.57 -4.81
N SER A 144 -6.85 -0.69 -4.56
CA SER A 144 -7.54 -1.83 -5.14
C SER A 144 -8.98 -1.95 -4.64
N ASN A 145 -9.20 -1.74 -3.34
CA ASN A 145 -10.56 -1.75 -2.77
C ASN A 145 -11.44 -0.67 -3.38
N PHE A 146 -10.91 0.54 -3.57
CA PHE A 146 -11.63 1.62 -4.24
C PHE A 146 -11.91 1.29 -5.71
N GLY A 147 -10.93 0.76 -6.44
CA GLY A 147 -11.09 0.37 -7.84
C GLY A 147 -12.17 -0.69 -8.03
N ILE A 148 -12.16 -1.74 -7.19
CA ILE A 148 -13.17 -2.80 -7.21
C ILE A 148 -14.56 -2.22 -6.90
N LEU A 149 -14.70 -1.50 -5.79
CA LEU A 149 -16.01 -0.96 -5.39
C LEU A 149 -16.58 0.01 -6.43
N ALA A 150 -15.77 0.95 -6.94
CA ALA A 150 -16.20 1.88 -7.97
C ALA A 150 -16.69 1.16 -9.23
N THR A 151 -15.99 0.07 -9.61
CA THR A 151 -16.41 -0.76 -10.76
C THR A 151 -17.73 -1.47 -10.49
N LEU A 152 -17.88 -2.10 -9.32
CA LEU A 152 -19.10 -2.79 -8.94
C LEU A 152 -20.33 -1.86 -8.88
N LEU A 153 -20.12 -0.61 -8.49
CA LEU A 153 -21.20 0.38 -8.39
C LEU A 153 -21.56 0.99 -9.75
N LEU A 154 -20.59 1.19 -10.64
CA LEU A 154 -20.80 1.86 -11.93
C LEU A 154 -21.16 0.91 -13.06
N PHE A 155 -20.83 -0.37 -12.94
CA PHE A 155 -21.13 -1.38 -13.95
C PHE A 155 -22.08 -2.46 -13.38
N PRO A 156 -23.41 -2.29 -13.49
CA PRO A 156 -24.38 -3.22 -12.90
C PRO A 156 -24.26 -4.67 -13.38
N SER A 157 -23.62 -4.88 -14.53
CA SER A 157 -23.37 -6.21 -15.11
C SER A 157 -22.12 -6.90 -14.56
N VAL A 158 -21.36 -6.22 -13.70
CA VAL A 158 -20.15 -6.77 -13.09
C VAL A 158 -20.46 -7.28 -11.70
N GLY A 159 -20.11 -8.53 -11.44
CA GLY A 159 -20.19 -9.14 -10.12
C GLY A 159 -18.83 -9.18 -9.41
N GLN A 160 -18.89 -9.54 -8.14
CA GLN A 160 -17.73 -10.00 -7.40
C GLN A 160 -17.44 -11.44 -7.80
N ALA A 161 -16.18 -11.81 -7.98
CA ALA A 161 -15.79 -13.18 -8.28
C ALA A 161 -16.30 -14.14 -7.18
N PRO A 162 -17.04 -15.19 -7.57
CA PRO A 162 -17.61 -16.13 -6.61
C PRO A 162 -16.50 -17.00 -5.97
N PRO A 163 -16.76 -17.56 -4.78
CA PRO A 163 -15.74 -18.37 -4.08
C PRO A 163 -15.23 -19.57 -4.86
N TYR A 164 -16.11 -20.29 -5.58
CA TYR A 164 -15.75 -21.46 -6.38
C TYR A 164 -14.90 -21.12 -7.61
N HIS A 165 -14.93 -19.88 -8.07
CA HIS A 165 -14.14 -19.41 -9.19
C HIS A 165 -12.63 -19.63 -9.02
N PHE A 166 -12.17 -19.82 -7.79
CA PHE A 166 -10.75 -19.97 -7.48
C PHE A 166 -10.27 -21.42 -7.42
N THR A 167 -11.18 -22.41 -7.38
CA THR A 167 -10.80 -23.80 -7.12
C THR A 167 -11.66 -24.83 -7.88
N GLU A 168 -12.21 -24.47 -9.02
CA GLU A 168 -13.16 -25.32 -9.74
C GLU A 168 -12.58 -26.67 -10.20
N ASN A 169 -11.34 -26.68 -10.65
CA ASN A 169 -10.65 -27.89 -11.10
C ASN A 169 -10.13 -28.79 -9.99
N ILE A 170 -10.28 -28.40 -8.71
CA ILE A 170 -9.71 -29.10 -7.59
C ILE A 170 -10.82 -29.68 -6.71
N THR A 171 -10.67 -30.94 -6.30
CA THR A 171 -11.64 -31.63 -5.45
C THR A 171 -11.00 -32.19 -4.18
N GLY A 172 -11.81 -32.47 -3.18
CA GLY A 172 -11.37 -33.09 -1.92
C GLY A 172 -10.48 -32.16 -1.09
N LEU A 173 -9.44 -32.73 -0.46
CA LEU A 173 -8.54 -31.98 0.42
C LEU A 173 -7.74 -30.87 -0.28
N TRP A 174 -7.58 -30.99 -1.58
CA TRP A 174 -6.84 -30.01 -2.38
C TRP A 174 -7.53 -28.63 -2.46
N HIS A 175 -8.84 -28.57 -2.21
CA HIS A 175 -9.55 -27.27 -2.10
C HIS A 175 -8.93 -26.32 -1.07
N TRP A 176 -8.26 -26.87 -0.05
CA TRP A 176 -7.64 -26.07 1.01
C TRP A 176 -6.28 -25.47 0.63
N ILE A 177 -5.67 -25.90 -0.50
CA ILE A 177 -4.33 -25.44 -0.88
C ILE A 177 -4.29 -23.91 -1.09
N LEU A 178 -5.28 -23.37 -1.78
CA LEU A 178 -5.35 -21.93 -2.06
C LEU A 178 -5.66 -21.12 -0.79
N PRO A 179 -6.72 -21.39 -0.02
CA PRO A 179 -7.00 -20.68 1.22
C PRO A 179 -5.84 -20.73 2.21
N ILE A 180 -5.26 -21.91 2.44
CA ILE A 180 -4.11 -22.08 3.35
C ILE A 180 -2.88 -21.32 2.83
N GLY A 181 -2.59 -21.40 1.53
CA GLY A 181 -1.47 -20.69 0.93
C GLY A 181 -1.60 -19.18 1.05
N ILE A 182 -2.78 -18.61 0.78
CA ILE A 182 -3.07 -17.18 0.96
C ILE A 182 -2.95 -16.81 2.44
N MET A 183 -3.51 -17.61 3.34
CA MET A 183 -3.48 -17.36 4.78
C MET A 183 -2.06 -17.39 5.33
N PHE A 184 -1.28 -18.43 5.02
CA PHE A 184 0.10 -18.56 5.45
C PHE A 184 0.96 -17.39 4.96
N SER A 185 0.87 -17.06 3.67
CA SER A 185 1.65 -15.99 3.06
C SER A 185 1.29 -14.61 3.62
N GLY A 186 0.00 -14.35 3.89
CA GLY A 186 -0.45 -13.13 4.54
C GLY A 186 0.04 -13.02 5.98
N ILE A 187 -0.04 -14.10 6.77
CA ILE A 187 0.46 -14.13 8.15
C ILE A 187 1.98 -13.84 8.17
N VAL A 188 2.73 -14.46 7.27
CA VAL A 188 4.18 -14.22 7.16
C VAL A 188 4.49 -12.75 6.91
N VAL A 189 3.88 -12.14 5.89
CA VAL A 189 4.19 -10.74 5.56
C VAL A 189 3.73 -9.77 6.65
N HIS A 190 2.59 -10.02 7.29
CA HIS A 190 2.08 -9.13 8.34
C HIS A 190 2.74 -9.34 9.69
N GLY A 191 3.22 -10.54 9.98
CA GLY A 191 4.00 -10.83 11.18
C GLY A 191 5.41 -10.24 11.12
N PHE A 192 6.11 -10.45 9.99
CA PHE A 192 7.54 -10.11 9.89
C PHE A 192 7.82 -8.75 9.22
N ALA A 193 7.06 -8.37 8.19
CA ALA A 193 7.43 -7.22 7.38
C ALA A 193 6.59 -5.95 7.63
N THR A 194 5.30 -6.07 7.87
CA THR A 194 4.43 -4.89 7.96
C THR A 194 3.93 -4.57 9.37
N GLY A 195 3.95 -5.55 10.29
CA GLY A 195 3.45 -5.40 11.66
C GLY A 195 1.95 -5.12 11.75
N ARG A 196 1.14 -5.64 10.81
CA ARG A 196 -0.32 -5.43 10.75
C ARG A 196 -1.14 -6.62 11.24
N LEU A 197 -0.48 -7.65 11.75
CA LEU A 197 -1.16 -8.84 12.27
C LEU A 197 -2.20 -8.51 13.38
N PRO A 198 -1.93 -7.59 14.33
CA PRO A 198 -2.94 -7.21 15.34
C PRO A 198 -4.23 -6.65 14.74
N LEU A 199 -4.12 -5.93 13.63
CA LEU A 199 -5.28 -5.39 12.91
C LEU A 199 -6.11 -6.52 12.29
N CYS A 200 -5.45 -7.50 11.65
CA CYS A 200 -6.13 -8.67 11.06
C CYS A 200 -6.86 -9.50 12.14
N ILE A 201 -6.20 -9.73 13.28
CA ILE A 201 -6.80 -10.45 14.40
C ILE A 201 -8.00 -9.68 14.96
N ALA A 202 -7.88 -8.37 15.16
CA ALA A 202 -8.99 -7.54 15.65
C ALA A 202 -10.19 -7.54 14.69
N TRP A 203 -9.92 -7.45 13.37
CA TRP A 203 -10.95 -7.58 12.34
C TRP A 203 -11.66 -8.93 12.42
N LEU A 204 -10.91 -10.05 12.43
CA LEU A 204 -11.48 -11.40 12.47
C LEU A 204 -12.29 -11.64 13.74
N SER A 205 -11.75 -11.26 14.91
CA SER A 205 -12.45 -11.40 16.19
C SER A 205 -13.77 -10.60 16.21
N ALA A 206 -13.71 -9.34 15.78
CA ALA A 206 -14.89 -8.49 15.71
C ALA A 206 -15.90 -8.97 14.65
N PHE A 207 -15.40 -9.57 13.53
CA PHE A 207 -16.26 -10.18 12.52
C PHE A 207 -17.03 -11.38 13.09
N VAL A 208 -16.40 -12.24 13.85
CA VAL A 208 -17.07 -13.37 14.53
C VAL A 208 -18.09 -12.85 15.54
N ILE A 209 -17.68 -11.92 16.42
CA ILE A 209 -18.56 -11.35 17.45
C ILE A 209 -19.81 -10.74 16.82
N GLN A 210 -19.66 -9.87 15.80
CA GLN A 210 -20.82 -9.24 15.15
C GLN A 210 -21.71 -10.27 14.42
N GLY A 211 -21.12 -11.30 13.82
CA GLY A 211 -21.88 -12.37 13.15
C GLY A 211 -22.80 -13.12 14.13
N VAL A 212 -22.22 -13.61 15.23
CA VAL A 212 -22.97 -14.29 16.30
C VAL A 212 -24.01 -13.36 16.93
N THR A 213 -23.64 -12.09 17.19
CA THR A 213 -24.58 -11.11 17.78
C THR A 213 -25.77 -10.85 16.86
N ARG A 214 -25.55 -10.77 15.54
CA ARG A 214 -26.68 -10.62 14.57
C ARG A 214 -27.62 -11.81 14.57
N SER A 215 -27.09 -13.04 14.59
CA SER A 215 -27.92 -14.24 14.70
C SER A 215 -28.75 -14.23 15.99
N TRP A 216 -28.14 -13.83 17.11
CA TRP A 216 -28.83 -13.71 18.38
C TRP A 216 -29.95 -12.65 18.34
N ILE A 217 -29.68 -11.46 17.81
CA ILE A 217 -30.69 -10.39 17.67
C ILE A 217 -31.85 -10.82 16.77
N ASN A 218 -31.58 -11.56 15.71
CA ASN A 218 -32.59 -12.06 14.78
C ASN A 218 -33.34 -13.29 15.33
N GLY A 219 -33.02 -13.80 16.52
CA GLY A 219 -33.62 -14.99 17.12
C GLY A 219 -33.23 -16.31 16.47
N ASP A 220 -32.25 -16.32 15.57
CA ASP A 220 -31.79 -17.49 14.82
C ASP A 220 -30.48 -18.05 15.44
N LEU A 221 -30.63 -18.59 16.64
CA LEU A 221 -29.49 -19.20 17.35
C LEU A 221 -29.13 -20.59 16.82
N GLU A 222 -30.05 -21.26 16.16
CA GLU A 222 -29.78 -22.59 15.58
C GLU A 222 -28.78 -22.49 14.43
N HIS A 223 -28.82 -21.39 13.66
CA HIS A 223 -27.93 -21.14 12.52
C HIS A 223 -26.92 -20.00 12.78
N TRP A 224 -26.43 -19.91 14.01
CA TRP A 224 -25.47 -18.86 14.42
C TRP A 224 -24.22 -18.76 13.55
N TYR A 225 -23.84 -19.84 12.85
CA TYR A 225 -22.67 -19.91 11.96
C TYR A 225 -22.90 -19.31 10.57
N VAL A 226 -24.16 -19.13 10.13
CA VAL A 226 -24.50 -18.62 8.78
C VAL A 226 -23.83 -17.28 8.49
N PRO A 227 -23.83 -16.27 9.37
CA PRO A 227 -23.13 -15.02 9.14
C PRO A 227 -21.60 -15.17 9.05
N LEU A 228 -21.04 -16.31 9.44
CA LEU A 228 -19.61 -16.59 9.39
C LEU A 228 -19.17 -17.33 8.11
N THR A 229 -20.13 -17.78 7.29
CA THR A 229 -19.81 -18.51 6.04
C THR A 229 -18.88 -17.76 5.10
N PRO A 230 -18.89 -16.40 4.99
CA PRO A 230 -17.92 -15.69 4.16
C PRO A 230 -16.46 -15.96 4.53
N MET A 231 -16.16 -16.34 5.78
CA MET A 231 -14.80 -16.62 6.25
C MET A 231 -14.15 -17.82 5.55
N SER A 232 -14.94 -18.73 4.99
CA SER A 232 -14.45 -19.90 4.25
C SER A 232 -14.06 -19.57 2.81
N SER A 233 -14.38 -18.37 2.30
CA SER A 233 -14.09 -18.00 0.92
C SER A 233 -12.67 -17.46 0.75
N ALA A 234 -12.02 -17.83 -0.36
CA ALA A 234 -10.72 -17.26 -0.74
C ALA A 234 -10.77 -15.72 -0.86
N GLY A 235 -11.89 -15.18 -1.37
CA GLY A 235 -12.10 -13.72 -1.46
C GLY A 235 -12.08 -13.03 -0.10
N PHE A 236 -12.70 -13.61 0.94
CA PHE A 236 -12.67 -13.06 2.30
C PHE A 236 -11.25 -13.14 2.89
N ILE A 237 -10.53 -14.24 2.66
CA ILE A 237 -9.16 -14.41 3.15
C ILE A 237 -8.22 -13.40 2.46
N LEU A 238 -8.37 -13.21 1.15
CA LEU A 238 -7.65 -12.16 0.40
C LEU A 238 -7.97 -10.76 0.93
N PHE A 239 -9.25 -10.46 1.13
CA PHE A 239 -9.67 -9.17 1.70
C PHE A 239 -9.05 -8.94 3.09
N THR A 240 -9.10 -9.94 3.96
CA THR A 240 -8.58 -9.89 5.34
C THR A 240 -7.07 -9.67 5.39
N LEU A 241 -6.31 -10.36 4.53
CA LEU A 241 -4.85 -10.37 4.61
C LEU A 241 -4.16 -9.48 3.59
N TYR A 242 -4.88 -8.98 2.57
CA TYR A 242 -4.23 -8.24 1.49
C TYR A 242 -4.88 -6.89 1.19
N MET A 243 -6.11 -6.64 1.66
CA MET A 243 -6.79 -5.37 1.44
C MET A 243 -6.91 -4.54 2.73
N ILE A 244 -7.42 -5.14 3.81
CA ILE A 244 -7.57 -4.43 5.09
C ILE A 244 -6.22 -3.93 5.62
N PRO A 245 -5.14 -4.76 5.70
CA PRO A 245 -3.92 -4.38 6.38
C PRO A 245 -2.94 -3.58 5.52
N ASP A 246 -3.41 -2.88 4.49
CA ASP A 246 -2.56 -2.03 3.64
C ASP A 246 -1.76 -1.03 4.49
N PRO A 247 -0.42 -1.11 4.52
CA PRO A 247 0.40 -0.26 5.37
C PRO A 247 0.31 1.23 5.07
N ALA A 248 -0.11 1.61 3.86
CA ALA A 248 -0.23 3.00 3.44
C ALA A 248 -1.47 3.68 4.05
N THR A 249 -2.55 2.92 4.25
CA THR A 249 -3.86 3.44 4.64
C THR A 249 -4.24 3.12 6.09
N THR A 250 -3.49 2.24 6.77
CA THR A 250 -3.81 1.77 8.12
C THR A 250 -2.92 2.39 9.21
N PRO A 251 -3.39 2.45 10.47
CA PRO A 251 -2.62 2.99 11.58
C PRO A 251 -1.44 2.08 11.97
N ILE A 252 -0.37 2.70 12.54
CA ILE A 252 0.83 1.99 12.99
C ILE A 252 0.71 1.53 14.46
N LYS A 253 0.11 2.36 15.33
CA LYS A 253 0.00 2.08 16.76
C LYS A 253 -0.93 0.90 17.02
N PHE A 254 -0.54 -0.03 17.90
CA PHE A 254 -1.27 -1.26 18.24
C PHE A 254 -2.74 -1.00 18.58
N SER A 255 -3.03 -0.11 19.53
CA SER A 255 -4.41 0.20 19.93
C SER A 255 -5.26 0.76 18.80
N ARG A 256 -4.65 1.57 17.92
CA ARG A 256 -5.32 2.12 16.74
C ARG A 256 -5.55 1.06 15.66
N GLN A 257 -4.70 0.03 15.58
CA GLN A 257 -4.91 -1.11 14.70
C GLN A 257 -6.13 -1.92 15.13
N ILE A 258 -6.26 -2.19 16.44
CA ILE A 258 -7.42 -2.88 17.00
C ILE A 258 -8.70 -2.08 16.72
N LEU A 259 -8.68 -0.77 17.02
CA LEU A 259 -9.82 0.09 16.76
C LEU A 259 -10.20 0.11 15.29
N PHE A 260 -9.22 0.18 14.38
CA PHE A 260 -9.48 0.18 12.93
C PHE A 260 -10.10 -1.14 12.47
N GLY A 261 -9.54 -2.30 12.84
CA GLY A 261 -10.08 -3.61 12.48
C GLY A 261 -11.50 -3.82 13.03
N ALA A 262 -11.74 -3.49 14.30
CA ALA A 262 -13.06 -3.55 14.90
C ALA A 262 -14.06 -2.60 14.23
N SER A 263 -13.63 -1.39 13.85
CA SER A 263 -14.51 -0.43 13.14
C SER A 263 -14.93 -0.93 11.77
N VAL A 264 -14.03 -1.62 11.03
CA VAL A 264 -14.39 -2.22 9.73
C VAL A 264 -15.44 -3.32 9.93
N ALA A 265 -15.30 -4.16 10.98
CA ALA A 265 -16.28 -5.21 11.26
C ALA A 265 -17.64 -4.63 11.69
N LEU A 266 -17.65 -3.57 12.49
CA LEU A 266 -18.88 -2.89 12.88
C LEU A 266 -19.59 -2.26 11.67
N MET A 267 -18.84 -1.59 10.81
CA MET A 267 -19.39 -0.99 9.60
C MET A 267 -19.93 -2.06 8.65
N TYR A 268 -19.26 -3.20 8.53
CA TYR A 268 -19.76 -4.35 7.80
C TYR A 268 -21.07 -4.87 8.39
N ALA A 269 -21.17 -5.00 9.73
CA ALA A 269 -22.41 -5.41 10.39
C ALA A 269 -23.58 -4.48 10.06
N LEU A 270 -23.34 -3.17 10.12
CA LEU A 270 -24.36 -2.16 9.76
C LEU A 270 -24.84 -2.31 8.31
N PHE A 271 -23.94 -2.54 7.37
CA PHE A 271 -24.31 -2.76 5.98
C PHE A 271 -25.10 -4.06 5.78
N GLN A 272 -24.70 -5.13 6.46
CA GLN A 272 -25.43 -6.41 6.39
C GLN A 272 -26.82 -6.34 7.00
N MET A 273 -27.00 -5.61 8.11
CA MET A 273 -28.33 -5.37 8.71
C MET A 273 -29.27 -4.57 7.79
N ASN A 274 -28.70 -3.76 6.91
CA ASN A 274 -29.46 -2.99 5.92
C ASN A 274 -29.48 -3.64 4.53
N HIS A 275 -29.08 -4.92 4.42
CA HIS A 275 -29.03 -5.69 3.17
C HIS A 275 -28.25 -5.02 2.04
N ILE A 276 -27.21 -4.24 2.39
CA ILE A 276 -26.37 -3.54 1.42
C ILE A 276 -25.37 -4.52 0.81
N VAL A 277 -25.40 -4.61 -0.51
CA VAL A 277 -24.49 -5.45 -1.29
C VAL A 277 -23.04 -4.88 -1.23
N TYR A 278 -22.05 -5.73 -1.44
CA TYR A 278 -20.62 -5.37 -1.40
C TYR A 278 -20.15 -4.81 -0.05
N GLY A 279 -20.80 -5.22 1.04
CA GLY A 279 -20.56 -4.71 2.40
C GLY A 279 -19.09 -4.74 2.85
N LEU A 280 -18.29 -5.73 2.43
CA LEU A 280 -16.85 -5.81 2.76
C LEU A 280 -16.08 -4.60 2.22
N PHE A 281 -16.21 -4.33 0.92
CA PHE A 281 -15.52 -3.23 0.25
C PHE A 281 -16.00 -1.86 0.75
N LEU A 282 -17.32 -1.72 0.93
CA LEU A 282 -17.94 -0.52 1.47
C LEU A 282 -17.49 -0.24 2.91
N ALA A 283 -17.41 -1.27 3.76
CA ALA A 283 -16.99 -1.11 5.16
C ALA A 283 -15.56 -0.55 5.24
N LEU A 284 -14.64 -1.10 4.49
CA LEU A 284 -13.25 -0.62 4.49
C LEU A 284 -13.15 0.82 3.99
N ILE A 285 -13.82 1.16 2.89
CA ILE A 285 -13.82 2.54 2.35
C ILE A 285 -14.44 3.51 3.34
N SER A 286 -15.59 3.18 3.95
CA SER A 286 -16.26 4.04 4.92
C SER A 286 -15.37 4.34 6.11
N VAL A 287 -14.72 3.34 6.68
CA VAL A 287 -13.78 3.53 7.79
C VAL A 287 -12.57 4.36 7.38
N CYS A 288 -12.04 4.14 6.17
CA CYS A 288 -10.94 4.96 5.64
C CYS A 288 -11.36 6.42 5.44
N ILE A 289 -12.57 6.69 4.95
CA ILE A 289 -13.12 8.05 4.79
C ILE A 289 -13.29 8.73 6.15
N ILE A 290 -13.93 8.04 7.10
CA ILE A 290 -14.12 8.57 8.46
C ILE A 290 -12.76 8.89 9.10
N ARG A 291 -11.81 7.97 9.02
CA ARG A 291 -10.45 8.18 9.53
C ARG A 291 -9.74 9.33 8.83
N GLY A 292 -9.83 9.40 7.50
CA GLY A 292 -9.24 10.48 6.70
C GLY A 292 -9.83 11.84 7.07
N GLY A 293 -11.15 11.93 7.20
CA GLY A 293 -11.87 13.11 7.65
C GLY A 293 -11.45 13.54 9.06
N LEU A 294 -11.40 12.62 10.01
CA LEU A 294 -10.94 12.90 11.38
C LEU A 294 -9.51 13.43 11.41
N ILE A 295 -8.59 12.83 10.65
CA ILE A 295 -7.21 13.33 10.55
C ILE A 295 -7.20 14.76 10.01
N THR A 296 -7.96 15.03 8.96
CA THR A 296 -8.01 16.37 8.35
C THR A 296 -8.62 17.41 9.28
N LEU A 297 -9.65 17.06 10.03
CA LEU A 297 -10.32 17.97 10.98
C LEU A 297 -9.48 18.25 12.22
N LEU A 298 -8.87 17.19 12.79
CA LEU A 298 -8.09 17.31 14.03
C LEU A 298 -6.70 17.94 13.81
N PHE A 299 -6.17 17.82 12.61
CA PHE A 299 -4.83 18.30 12.25
C PHE A 299 -4.88 19.31 11.11
N ARG A 300 -5.78 20.31 11.22
CA ARG A 300 -5.68 21.51 10.39
C ARG A 300 -4.27 22.07 10.59
N PRO A 301 -3.44 22.22 9.54
CA PRO A 301 -2.19 22.93 9.68
C PRO A 301 -2.55 24.33 10.17
N THR A 302 -2.08 24.69 11.35
CA THR A 302 -2.07 26.10 11.76
C THR A 302 -1.38 26.84 10.63
N ALA A 303 -2.06 27.79 10.01
CA ALA A 303 -1.45 28.60 8.96
C ALA A 303 -0.14 29.13 9.55
N VAL A 304 0.99 28.66 9.02
CA VAL A 304 2.27 29.28 9.30
C VAL A 304 2.09 30.70 8.82
N SER A 305 1.98 31.65 9.73
CA SER A 305 2.04 33.06 9.43
C SER A 305 3.36 33.25 8.69
N VAL A 306 3.27 33.48 7.38
CA VAL A 306 4.41 33.93 6.60
C VAL A 306 4.83 35.23 7.26
N PRO A 307 6.07 35.34 7.77
CA PRO A 307 6.53 36.63 8.30
C PRO A 307 6.38 37.65 7.19
N ASP A 308 5.69 38.75 7.50
CA ASP A 308 5.49 39.88 6.57
C ASP A 308 6.87 40.42 6.18
N PRO A 309 7.26 40.42 4.89
CA PRO A 309 8.56 40.92 4.48
C PRO A 309 8.77 42.42 4.72
N GLN A 310 7.77 43.11 5.26
CA GLN A 310 7.80 44.56 5.42
C GLN A 310 8.20 45.09 6.84
N THR A 311 8.48 44.21 7.84
CA THR A 311 8.84 44.70 9.19
C THR A 311 10.33 44.83 9.44
N ASP A 312 11.22 44.51 8.50
CA ASP A 312 12.68 44.67 8.70
C ASP A 312 13.29 45.97 8.15
N SER A 313 12.48 46.96 7.78
CA SER A 313 13.00 48.24 7.25
C SER A 313 13.02 49.41 8.25
N ALA A 314 12.88 49.15 9.53
CA ALA A 314 12.93 50.23 10.52
C ALA A 314 13.78 49.84 11.75
N SER A 315 15.08 50.03 11.66
CA SER A 315 16.02 50.47 12.72
C SER A 315 17.47 50.16 12.34
N VAL A 316 18.06 51.04 11.53
CA VAL A 316 19.53 51.18 11.49
C VAL A 316 19.87 52.30 12.50
N PRO A 317 20.48 52.01 13.65
CA PRO A 317 21.05 53.07 14.52
C PRO A 317 22.30 53.60 13.84
N GLY A 318 22.36 54.95 13.74
CA GLY A 318 23.46 55.68 13.17
C GLY A 318 24.83 55.33 13.76
N ARG A 319 25.75 55.04 12.88
CA ARG A 319 27.15 54.83 13.19
C ARG A 319 27.88 56.16 13.10
N SER A 320 28.13 56.79 14.30
CA SER A 320 29.02 57.92 14.43
C SER A 320 30.46 57.48 14.15
N GLY A 321 31.19 58.33 13.44
CA GLY A 321 32.55 58.06 12.98
C GLY A 321 33.61 57.75 14.03
N ARG A 322 34.48 56.88 13.68
CA ARG A 322 35.88 56.86 14.17
C ARG A 322 36.81 56.40 13.04
N THR A 323 37.69 57.33 12.76
CA THR A 323 38.86 57.24 11.89
C THR A 323 39.93 56.27 12.47
N HIS A 324 40.71 55.73 11.59
CA HIS A 324 42.13 55.30 11.71
C HIS A 324 42.46 53.86 11.88
N LYS A 325 43.27 53.48 10.93
CA LYS A 325 44.54 52.74 10.86
C LYS A 325 44.47 51.38 10.20
N SER A 326 45.05 51.37 8.99
CA SER A 326 45.69 50.22 8.36
C SER A 326 46.91 49.77 9.19
N PRO A 327 47.19 48.47 9.28
CA PRO A 327 48.50 48.03 8.86
C PRO A 327 48.50 46.67 8.10
N SER A 328 49.29 46.73 7.03
CA SER A 328 50.34 45.83 6.61
C SER A 328 50.03 44.32 6.36
N THR A 329 50.21 44.05 5.11
CA THR A 329 50.68 42.81 4.46
C THR A 329 51.59 41.92 5.34
N LYS A 330 51.26 40.65 5.45
CA LYS A 330 52.25 39.59 5.61
C LYS A 330 52.02 38.50 4.58
N HIS A 331 52.99 38.40 3.69
CA HIS A 331 53.35 37.23 2.89
C HIS A 331 53.36 35.99 3.77
N TYR A 332 52.81 34.88 3.28
CA TYR A 332 53.23 33.55 3.62
C TYR A 332 53.30 32.72 2.33
N SER A 333 54.49 32.18 2.16
CA SER A 333 55.08 31.48 1.04
C SER A 333 54.52 30.06 0.85
N ASP A 334 54.52 29.68 -0.39
CA ASP A 334 54.79 28.40 -1.06
C ASP A 334 54.86 27.14 -0.21
N THR A 335 54.02 26.16 -0.59
CA THR A 335 54.45 24.76 -0.67
C THR A 335 53.81 24.08 -1.88
N PRO A 336 54.53 23.15 -2.54
CA PRO A 336 54.37 22.82 -3.94
C PRO A 336 53.38 21.68 -4.22
N ARG A 337 52.84 21.71 -5.44
CA ARG A 337 52.07 20.61 -6.05
C ARG A 337 53.03 19.43 -6.33
N PRO A 338 52.58 18.17 -6.19
CA PRO A 338 53.26 17.05 -6.82
C PRO A 338 52.72 16.81 -8.24
N ASP A 339 53.65 16.63 -9.15
CA ASP A 339 53.52 16.31 -10.56
C ASP A 339 52.86 14.94 -10.83
N PRO A 340 52.21 14.78 -11.98
CA PRO A 340 51.72 13.50 -12.45
C PRO A 340 52.73 12.89 -13.44
N LYS A 341 53.40 11.82 -13.04
CA LYS A 341 54.00 10.87 -13.99
C LYS A 341 54.41 9.55 -13.34
N VAL A 342 54.22 8.48 -14.17
CA VAL A 342 54.87 7.16 -14.11
C VAL A 342 54.09 6.10 -13.30
N LEU A 343 53.38 5.26 -13.99
CA LEU A 343 53.80 3.88 -14.24
C LEU A 343 52.86 3.21 -15.25
N ALA A 344 53.45 2.79 -16.34
CA ALA A 344 52.89 1.90 -17.36
C ALA A 344 53.25 0.42 -17.01
N PRO A 345 52.89 -0.58 -17.82
CA PRO A 345 52.20 -1.81 -17.41
C PRO A 345 53.12 -3.02 -17.34
N ALA A 346 52.70 -4.07 -16.69
CA ALA A 346 53.32 -5.40 -16.84
C ALA A 346 52.24 -6.46 -17.10
N ASN A 347 52.23 -6.89 -18.33
CA ASN A 347 52.25 -8.24 -18.91
C ASN A 347 51.55 -9.38 -18.10
N SER A 348 50.50 -9.94 -18.72
CA SER A 348 50.49 -11.22 -19.47
C SER A 348 50.99 -12.43 -18.69
N GLU A 349 50.11 -13.40 -18.48
CA GLU A 349 50.41 -14.76 -18.93
C GLU A 349 49.14 -15.62 -19.02
N LEU A 350 49.10 -16.29 -20.13
CA LEU A 350 48.19 -17.35 -20.54
C LEU A 350 48.28 -18.57 -19.60
N ALA A 351 47.16 -19.24 -19.39
CA ALA A 351 47.15 -20.70 -19.41
C ALA A 351 45.73 -21.23 -19.75
N THR A 352 45.59 -21.71 -20.92
CA THR A 352 44.63 -22.70 -21.45
C THR A 352 44.83 -24.05 -20.76
N VAL A 353 43.69 -24.70 -20.39
CA VAL A 353 43.48 -26.16 -20.40
C VAL A 353 41.94 -26.32 -20.38
N SER A 354 41.30 -26.72 -21.43
CA SER A 354 41.05 -27.99 -22.13
C SER A 354 40.37 -29.08 -21.29
N LYS A 355 39.11 -29.36 -21.69
CA LYS A 355 38.37 -30.65 -21.78
C LYS A 355 38.26 -31.55 -20.54
N SER A 356 37.04 -31.76 -20.10
CA SER A 356 36.25 -33.02 -20.30
C SER A 356 34.83 -32.79 -19.87
#